data_60eb9a93588ffb03dd156b01e55d78fc
#
_entry.id   60eb9a93588ffb03dd156b01e55d78fc
#
_cell.length_a   1.000
_cell.length_b   1.000
_cell.length_c   1.000
_cell.angle_alpha   90.00
_cell.angle_beta   90.00
_cell.angle_gamma   90.00
#
_symmetry.space_group_name_H-M   'P 1'
#
loop_
_entity.id
_entity.type
_entity.pdbx_description
1 polymer ?
#
loop_
_entity_poly.entity_id
_entity_poly.type
_entity_poly.pdbx_seq_one_letter_code
_entity_poly.pdbx_strand_id
1 'polypeptide(L)'
;MTSQHARYVIIGAGIHGLSTAWHLAKRLKATGKGSGEDVLVLDKTGIAAGASGVACGVIRNNYFQPAMRELMAHSVDVWESDPEAFSYHPVGYLQIAPEAMREDVGQIYTEQQAIGYTSELVDGADACRSYLTGLFSDWQAPGISVVLHEKRGGYANNVASMRGLAAKATAEGVTIRDGVTVTGLSVDGGAVTAVQTDTGDIACEQLVVAAGPWVRDFWSMLDLPSHISVTTPDGATRPDVPMWTYWALQEGTLGVDPNEFTDNQGNLPPVVHVDSTEPLYDDIDGSLITDQMWGVYYKPDFSFGGVQGGASPLRLDKPAGEIAVDPYGPESPEFAVGEDFVRMWTSALAHCQKRFEGKRSVYRHEPSGGVGAFTPDSFPVFDTFRENVYVIADANHGYKMIGIGQLVAEEVLGESQALLEPFRFARYSTGELHPTSHSPFPWS
;
A
#
# COMPACT_ATOMS: atom_id res chain seq x y z
N MET A 1 -5.72 -20.28 35.06
CA MET A 1 -5.48 -19.01 34.36
C MET A 1 -6.84 -18.48 33.95
N THR A 2 -7.21 -17.26 34.32
CA THR A 2 -8.46 -16.66 33.85
C THR A 2 -8.30 -16.45 32.34
N SER A 3 -9.15 -17.08 31.52
CA SER A 3 -9.23 -16.84 30.09
C SER A 3 -9.45 -15.34 29.87
N GLN A 4 -8.54 -14.69 29.14
CA GLN A 4 -8.77 -13.31 28.71
C GLN A 4 -9.87 -13.32 27.65
N HIS A 5 -10.70 -12.28 27.63
CA HIS A 5 -11.79 -12.16 26.67
C HIS A 5 -11.78 -10.74 26.06
N ALA A 6 -11.94 -10.66 24.77
CA ALA A 6 -12.22 -9.43 24.04
C ALA A 6 -13.32 -9.72 23.01
N ARG A 7 -14.31 -8.87 22.89
CA ARG A 7 -15.41 -9.07 21.95
C ARG A 7 -14.92 -9.06 20.50
N TYR A 8 -14.05 -8.09 20.17
CA TYR A 8 -13.44 -7.94 18.86
C TYR A 8 -11.93 -8.05 19.01
N VAL A 9 -11.32 -9.02 18.35
CA VAL A 9 -9.87 -9.14 18.25
C VAL A 9 -9.44 -8.79 16.83
N ILE A 10 -8.45 -7.90 16.72
CA ILE A 10 -7.86 -7.48 15.44
C ILE A 10 -6.37 -7.86 15.47
N ILE A 11 -5.91 -8.59 14.45
CA ILE A 11 -4.53 -9.03 14.34
C ILE A 11 -3.78 -8.12 13.37
N GLY A 12 -2.75 -7.45 13.86
CA GLY A 12 -1.89 -6.52 13.14
C GLY A 12 -2.11 -5.07 13.53
N ALA A 13 -1.04 -4.37 13.96
CA ALA A 13 -1.02 -2.93 14.25
C ALA A 13 -0.42 -2.11 13.09
N GLY A 14 -0.70 -2.53 11.86
CA GLY A 14 -0.48 -1.76 10.63
C GLY A 14 -1.69 -0.89 10.29
N ILE A 15 -1.66 -0.28 9.10
CA ILE A 15 -2.69 0.66 8.63
C ILE A 15 -4.11 0.08 8.71
N HIS A 16 -4.32 -1.15 8.26
CA HIS A 16 -5.64 -1.77 8.22
C HIS A 16 -6.17 -2.10 9.61
N GLY A 17 -5.33 -2.73 10.45
CA GLY A 17 -5.77 -3.12 11.79
C GLY A 17 -6.06 -1.91 12.68
N LEU A 18 -5.18 -0.91 12.67
CA LEU A 18 -5.39 0.31 13.46
C LEU A 18 -6.59 1.13 12.96
N SER A 19 -6.75 1.26 11.64
CA SER A 19 -7.90 1.97 11.07
C SER A 19 -9.21 1.24 11.37
N THR A 20 -9.24 -0.10 11.23
CA THR A 20 -10.42 -0.89 11.60
C THR A 20 -10.75 -0.72 13.09
N ALA A 21 -9.76 -0.80 13.97
CA ALA A 21 -9.96 -0.64 15.41
C ALA A 21 -10.54 0.73 15.78
N TRP A 22 -9.97 1.79 15.20
CA TRP A 22 -10.45 3.15 15.43
C TRP A 22 -11.90 3.35 14.97
N HIS A 23 -12.20 2.97 13.72
CA HIS A 23 -13.55 3.15 13.17
C HIS A 23 -14.58 2.23 13.85
N LEU A 24 -14.19 1.00 14.21
CA LEU A 24 -15.04 0.07 14.94
C LEU A 24 -15.42 0.63 16.32
N ALA A 25 -14.45 1.15 17.08
CA ALA A 25 -14.70 1.78 18.37
C ALA A 25 -15.68 2.96 18.25
N LYS A 26 -15.46 3.83 17.27
CA LYS A 26 -16.37 4.95 16.98
C LYS A 26 -17.80 4.48 16.64
N ARG A 27 -17.90 3.45 15.77
CA ARG A 27 -19.20 2.94 15.33
C ARG A 27 -19.97 2.23 16.45
N LEU A 28 -19.27 1.43 17.28
CA LEU A 28 -19.84 0.80 18.47
C LEU A 28 -20.46 1.84 19.41
N LYS A 29 -19.71 2.90 19.70
CA LYS A 29 -20.16 4.01 20.55
C LYS A 29 -21.34 4.76 19.93
N ALA A 30 -21.27 5.09 18.64
CA ALA A 30 -22.32 5.83 17.93
C ALA A 30 -23.64 5.04 17.85
N THR A 31 -23.58 3.70 17.76
CA THR A 31 -24.76 2.82 17.69
C THR A 31 -25.25 2.31 19.04
N GLY A 32 -24.52 2.60 20.12
CA GLY A 32 -24.83 2.08 21.45
C GLY A 32 -24.63 0.56 21.58
N LYS A 33 -23.89 -0.07 20.66
CA LYS A 33 -23.63 -1.52 20.65
C LYS A 33 -22.39 -1.92 21.45
N GLY A 34 -21.61 -0.96 21.95
CA GLY A 34 -20.37 -1.18 22.71
C GLY A 34 -19.49 0.07 22.74
N SER A 35 -18.21 -0.15 22.99
CA SER A 35 -17.18 0.90 23.07
C SER A 35 -15.84 0.39 22.56
N GLY A 36 -14.81 1.24 22.56
CA GLY A 36 -13.44 0.82 22.24
C GLY A 36 -12.87 -0.19 23.24
N GLU A 37 -13.40 -0.27 24.47
CA GLU A 37 -12.98 -1.26 25.47
C GLU A 37 -13.30 -2.71 25.04
N ASP A 38 -14.24 -2.88 24.10
CA ASP A 38 -14.57 -4.17 23.48
C ASP A 38 -13.57 -4.61 22.41
N VAL A 39 -12.64 -3.72 22.01
CA VAL A 39 -11.72 -3.92 20.86
C VAL A 39 -10.29 -4.09 21.35
N LEU A 40 -9.67 -5.21 20.95
CA LEU A 40 -8.28 -5.54 21.24
C LEU A 40 -7.50 -5.72 19.94
N VAL A 41 -6.42 -4.95 19.76
CA VAL A 41 -5.44 -5.13 18.69
C VAL A 41 -4.25 -5.91 19.22
N LEU A 42 -3.82 -6.93 18.48
CA LEU A 42 -2.63 -7.74 18.78
C LEU A 42 -1.59 -7.55 17.68
N ASP A 43 -0.35 -7.29 18.07
CA ASP A 43 0.79 -7.27 17.13
C ASP A 43 1.99 -7.98 17.75
N LYS A 44 2.69 -8.79 16.95
CA LYS A 44 3.84 -9.58 17.43
C LYS A 44 5.07 -8.73 17.72
N THR A 45 5.17 -7.55 17.11
CA THR A 45 6.34 -6.66 17.24
C THR A 45 5.94 -5.30 17.79
N GLY A 46 5.01 -4.59 17.09
CA GLY A 46 4.54 -3.28 17.49
C GLY A 46 3.98 -2.44 16.35
N ILE A 47 3.52 -1.25 16.69
CA ILE A 47 2.91 -0.31 15.74
C ILE A 47 3.87 -0.01 14.59
N ALA A 48 3.41 -0.21 13.36
CA ALA A 48 4.15 0.04 12.13
C ALA A 48 5.42 -0.83 11.94
N ALA A 49 5.58 -1.92 12.64
CA ALA A 49 6.75 -2.80 12.49
C ALA A 49 6.80 -3.55 11.15
N GLY A 50 5.66 -3.69 10.46
CA GLY A 50 5.55 -4.32 9.15
C GLY A 50 5.61 -3.33 7.99
N ALA A 51 4.97 -3.67 6.87
CA ALA A 51 4.99 -2.91 5.62
C ALA A 51 4.56 -1.45 5.77
N SER A 52 3.64 -1.15 6.69
CA SER A 52 3.20 0.22 6.98
C SER A 52 4.31 1.13 7.49
N GLY A 53 5.38 0.60 8.07
CA GLY A 53 6.52 1.38 8.56
C GLY A 53 7.63 1.60 7.53
N VAL A 54 7.66 0.80 6.44
CA VAL A 54 8.69 0.89 5.40
C VAL A 54 8.17 1.49 4.09
N ALA A 55 6.86 1.48 3.83
CA ALA A 55 6.26 2.06 2.64
C ALA A 55 6.66 3.53 2.43
N CYS A 56 6.79 3.99 1.19
CA CYS A 56 7.08 5.40 0.89
C CYS A 56 6.00 6.38 1.38
N GLY A 57 4.85 5.88 1.73
CA GLY A 57 3.74 6.68 2.25
C GLY A 57 2.96 7.44 1.17
N VAL A 58 3.11 7.08 -0.08
CA VAL A 58 2.39 7.72 -1.20
C VAL A 58 0.89 7.43 -1.11
N ILE A 59 0.09 8.50 -1.25
CA ILE A 59 -1.37 8.46 -1.27
C ILE A 59 -1.83 9.03 -2.61
N ARG A 60 -2.51 8.19 -3.42
CA ARG A 60 -2.91 8.52 -4.79
C ARG A 60 -4.22 7.84 -5.17
N ASN A 61 -4.86 8.33 -6.20
CA ASN A 61 -6.04 7.73 -6.83
C ASN A 61 -5.73 7.12 -8.22
N ASN A 62 -4.52 7.32 -8.73
CA ASN A 62 -4.07 6.85 -10.04
C ASN A 62 -4.03 5.31 -10.11
N TYR A 63 -5.16 4.72 -10.48
CA TYR A 63 -5.36 3.30 -10.74
C TYR A 63 -6.19 3.12 -12.00
N PHE A 64 -5.81 2.17 -12.86
CA PHE A 64 -6.58 1.83 -14.06
C PHE A 64 -7.93 1.19 -13.71
N GLN A 65 -8.03 0.51 -12.57
CA GLN A 65 -9.20 -0.21 -12.11
C GLN A 65 -10.23 0.73 -11.47
N PRO A 66 -11.47 0.80 -11.98
CA PRO A 66 -12.51 1.69 -11.45
C PRO A 66 -12.78 1.48 -9.95
N ALA A 67 -12.91 0.22 -9.52
CA ALA A 67 -13.15 -0.11 -8.11
C ALA A 67 -12.03 0.40 -7.18
N MET A 68 -10.76 0.31 -7.62
CA MET A 68 -9.63 0.84 -6.86
C MET A 68 -9.70 2.37 -6.76
N ARG A 69 -10.07 3.07 -7.84
CA ARG A 69 -10.20 4.54 -7.79
C ARG A 69 -11.27 5.01 -6.82
N GLU A 70 -12.44 4.37 -6.82
CA GLU A 70 -13.50 4.69 -5.87
C GLU A 70 -13.05 4.45 -4.43
N LEU A 71 -12.41 3.31 -4.17
CA LEU A 71 -11.87 2.95 -2.87
C LEU A 71 -10.76 3.92 -2.41
N MET A 72 -9.89 4.36 -3.35
CA MET A 72 -8.85 5.34 -3.04
C MET A 72 -9.41 6.73 -2.81
N ALA A 73 -10.45 7.15 -3.55
CA ALA A 73 -11.13 8.43 -3.30
C ALA A 73 -11.69 8.48 -1.88
N HIS A 74 -12.37 7.42 -1.42
CA HIS A 74 -12.82 7.27 -0.03
C HIS A 74 -11.65 7.31 0.97
N SER A 75 -10.55 6.66 0.64
CA SER A 75 -9.36 6.65 1.51
C SER A 75 -8.70 8.03 1.61
N VAL A 76 -8.64 8.79 0.52
CA VAL A 76 -8.14 10.18 0.52
C VAL A 76 -9.01 11.07 1.42
N ASP A 77 -10.34 10.90 1.41
CA ASP A 77 -11.23 11.63 2.33
C ASP A 77 -10.89 11.37 3.81
N VAL A 78 -10.53 10.13 4.14
CA VAL A 78 -10.11 9.79 5.51
C VAL A 78 -8.75 10.42 5.85
N TRP A 79 -7.76 10.37 4.94
CA TRP A 79 -6.47 11.04 5.12
C TRP A 79 -6.62 12.56 5.32
N GLU A 80 -7.47 13.20 4.54
CA GLU A 80 -7.74 14.64 4.59
C GLU A 80 -8.57 15.05 5.82
N SER A 81 -9.23 14.11 6.50
CA SER A 81 -10.06 14.40 7.68
C SER A 81 -9.27 14.91 8.89
N ASP A 82 -7.99 14.57 9.00
CA ASP A 82 -7.11 15.01 10.09
C ASP A 82 -5.62 14.92 9.66
N PRO A 83 -5.16 15.81 8.78
CA PRO A 83 -3.80 15.76 8.24
C PRO A 83 -2.70 15.83 9.30
N GLU A 84 -2.95 16.55 10.40
CA GLU A 84 -1.99 16.70 11.49
C GLU A 84 -1.78 15.37 12.22
N ALA A 85 -2.87 14.73 12.65
CA ALA A 85 -2.80 13.44 13.34
C ALA A 85 -2.19 12.34 12.47
N PHE A 86 -2.45 12.37 11.16
CA PHE A 86 -1.93 11.38 10.21
C PHE A 86 -0.57 11.78 9.61
N SER A 87 0.03 12.89 10.03
CA SER A 87 1.28 13.40 9.43
C SER A 87 1.22 13.41 7.89
N TYR A 88 0.05 13.82 7.36
CA TYR A 88 -0.29 13.79 5.95
C TYR A 88 -0.05 15.15 5.29
N HIS A 89 0.60 15.12 4.14
CA HIS A 89 0.91 16.27 3.30
C HIS A 89 0.07 16.20 2.02
N PRO A 90 -1.01 17.01 1.89
CA PRO A 90 -1.89 17.02 0.73
C PRO A 90 -1.27 17.81 -0.45
N VAL A 91 -0.15 17.35 -0.95
CA VAL A 91 0.64 18.03 -1.99
C VAL A 91 0.26 17.60 -3.40
N GLY A 92 -0.61 16.60 -3.55
CA GLY A 92 -0.95 16.01 -4.84
C GLY A 92 0.04 14.94 -5.29
N TYR A 93 -0.23 14.39 -6.49
CA TYR A 93 0.56 13.31 -7.08
C TYR A 93 0.66 13.52 -8.60
N LEU A 94 1.84 13.29 -9.15
CA LEU A 94 2.13 13.33 -10.58
C LEU A 94 2.38 11.92 -11.09
N GLN A 95 1.54 11.45 -12.03
CA GLN A 95 1.87 10.36 -12.93
C GLN A 95 2.43 10.95 -14.21
N ILE A 96 3.68 10.67 -14.49
CA ILE A 96 4.43 11.15 -15.65
C ILE A 96 4.77 9.91 -16.49
N ALA A 97 4.27 9.83 -17.73
CA ALA A 97 4.29 8.59 -18.46
C ALA A 97 4.64 8.76 -19.95
N PRO A 98 5.19 7.70 -20.59
CA PRO A 98 5.51 7.65 -22.01
C PRO A 98 4.27 7.40 -22.86
N GLU A 99 4.42 7.46 -24.18
CA GLU A 99 3.37 7.22 -25.16
C GLU A 99 2.65 5.88 -24.97
N ALA A 100 3.37 4.84 -24.56
CA ALA A 100 2.80 3.51 -24.33
C ALA A 100 1.71 3.46 -23.25
N MET A 101 1.70 4.42 -22.32
CA MET A 101 0.71 4.51 -21.23
C MET A 101 -0.32 5.63 -21.44
N ARG A 102 -0.23 6.38 -22.52
CA ARG A 102 -1.03 7.60 -22.75
C ARG A 102 -2.53 7.33 -22.73
N GLU A 103 -2.96 6.23 -23.35
CA GLU A 103 -4.38 5.85 -23.42
C GLU A 103 -4.92 5.52 -22.02
N ASP A 104 -4.20 4.69 -21.27
CA ASP A 104 -4.58 4.27 -19.91
C ASP A 104 -4.68 5.48 -18.97
N VAL A 105 -3.69 6.37 -19.01
CA VAL A 105 -3.67 7.60 -18.19
C VAL A 105 -4.81 8.53 -18.56
N GLY A 106 -5.14 8.65 -19.86
CA GLY A 106 -6.29 9.41 -20.35
C GLY A 106 -7.62 8.83 -19.87
N GLN A 107 -7.74 7.50 -19.83
CA GLN A 107 -8.91 6.82 -19.27
C GLN A 107 -9.03 7.08 -17.76
N ILE A 108 -7.93 6.92 -17.01
CA ILE A 108 -7.91 7.22 -15.57
C ILE A 108 -8.41 8.64 -15.30
N TYR A 109 -7.89 9.63 -16.04
CA TYR A 109 -8.35 11.01 -15.91
C TYR A 109 -9.85 11.15 -16.13
N THR A 110 -10.37 10.58 -17.22
CA THR A 110 -11.79 10.66 -17.58
C THR A 110 -12.67 10.08 -16.45
N GLU A 111 -12.27 8.97 -15.90
CA GLU A 111 -13.01 8.28 -14.84
C GLU A 111 -12.83 8.96 -13.47
N GLN A 112 -11.68 9.61 -13.20
CA GLN A 112 -11.52 10.49 -12.04
C GLN A 112 -12.49 11.67 -12.08
N GLN A 113 -12.67 12.31 -13.27
CA GLN A 113 -13.65 13.37 -13.41
C GLN A 113 -15.08 12.88 -13.16
N ALA A 114 -15.41 11.65 -13.61
CA ALA A 114 -16.73 11.07 -13.42
C ALA A 114 -17.09 10.83 -11.94
N ILE A 115 -16.12 10.52 -11.09
CA ILE A 115 -16.32 10.37 -9.63
C ILE A 115 -16.05 11.67 -8.84
N GLY A 116 -15.79 12.80 -9.54
CA GLY A 116 -15.52 14.09 -8.90
C GLY A 116 -14.14 14.19 -8.24
N TYR A 117 -13.18 13.32 -8.58
CA TYR A 117 -11.81 13.40 -8.06
C TYR A 117 -11.00 14.42 -8.85
N THR A 118 -10.49 15.46 -8.19
CA THR A 118 -9.87 16.61 -8.84
C THR A 118 -8.49 16.28 -9.39
N SER A 119 -8.36 16.29 -10.71
CA SER A 119 -7.09 16.11 -11.42
C SER A 119 -7.02 16.93 -12.70
N GLU A 120 -5.84 17.05 -13.27
CA GLU A 120 -5.52 17.75 -14.52
C GLU A 120 -4.74 16.82 -15.43
N LEU A 121 -5.13 16.73 -16.69
CA LEU A 121 -4.40 15.98 -17.70
C LEU A 121 -3.66 16.94 -18.62
N VAL A 122 -2.34 16.72 -18.74
CA VAL A 122 -1.49 17.40 -19.72
C VAL A 122 -1.09 16.39 -20.78
N ASP A 123 -1.47 16.64 -22.02
CA ASP A 123 -1.34 15.70 -23.12
C ASP A 123 -0.47 16.26 -24.25
N GLY A 124 0.49 15.45 -24.72
CA GLY A 124 1.46 15.77 -25.75
C GLY A 124 2.81 16.23 -25.22
N ALA A 125 3.88 15.81 -25.90
CA ALA A 125 5.27 15.94 -25.44
C ALA A 125 5.69 17.38 -25.11
N ASP A 126 5.35 18.35 -25.99
CA ASP A 126 5.72 19.75 -25.77
C ASP A 126 4.95 20.38 -24.59
N ALA A 127 3.66 20.03 -24.44
CA ALA A 127 2.84 20.48 -23.32
C ALA A 127 3.36 19.89 -22.00
N CYS A 128 3.67 18.60 -21.97
CA CYS A 128 4.24 17.92 -20.82
C CYS A 128 5.58 18.55 -20.42
N ARG A 129 6.48 18.78 -21.38
CA ARG A 129 7.76 19.44 -21.14
C ARG A 129 7.56 20.83 -20.52
N SER A 130 6.68 21.65 -21.13
CA SER A 130 6.39 23.00 -20.62
C SER A 130 5.80 22.95 -19.21
N TYR A 131 4.90 22.03 -18.94
CA TYR A 131 4.28 21.84 -17.64
C TYR A 131 5.30 21.45 -16.57
N LEU A 132 6.10 20.42 -16.85
CA LEU A 132 7.09 19.90 -15.90
C LEU A 132 8.22 20.89 -15.63
N THR A 133 8.71 21.62 -16.65
CA THR A 133 9.69 22.70 -16.43
C THR A 133 9.06 23.92 -15.72
N GLY A 134 7.77 24.12 -15.85
CA GLY A 134 7.00 25.09 -15.06
C GLY A 134 6.93 24.75 -13.57
N LEU A 135 6.91 23.45 -13.24
CA LEU A 135 6.96 22.94 -11.86
C LEU A 135 8.41 22.84 -11.34
N PHE A 136 9.32 22.34 -12.16
CA PHE A 136 10.72 22.06 -11.82
C PHE A 136 11.65 22.60 -12.91
N SER A 137 12.32 23.72 -12.65
CA SER A 137 13.20 24.36 -13.64
C SER A 137 14.38 23.48 -14.09
N ASP A 138 14.69 22.44 -13.32
CA ASP A 138 15.73 21.46 -13.56
C ASP A 138 15.22 20.11 -14.12
N TRP A 139 13.96 20.06 -14.57
CA TRP A 139 13.39 18.88 -15.22
C TRP A 139 14.08 18.61 -16.55
N GLN A 140 14.48 17.36 -16.78
CA GLN A 140 15.25 17.00 -17.98
C GLN A 140 14.84 15.66 -18.65
N ALA A 141 13.95 14.85 -18.03
CA ALA A 141 13.56 13.57 -18.62
C ALA A 141 12.90 13.75 -20.00
N PRO A 142 13.41 13.06 -21.03
CA PRO A 142 12.80 12.99 -22.35
C PRO A 142 11.67 11.93 -22.40
N GLY A 143 11.02 11.79 -23.59
CA GLY A 143 10.12 10.68 -23.89
C GLY A 143 8.78 10.72 -23.17
N ILE A 144 8.44 11.81 -22.49
CA ILE A 144 7.17 11.97 -21.78
C ILE A 144 6.08 12.47 -22.74
N SER A 145 4.96 11.76 -22.76
CA SER A 145 3.81 12.06 -23.66
C SER A 145 2.55 12.48 -22.89
N VAL A 146 2.45 12.13 -21.60
CA VAL A 146 1.29 12.45 -20.79
C VAL A 146 1.68 12.68 -19.32
N VAL A 147 1.01 13.65 -18.68
CA VAL A 147 1.11 13.89 -17.23
C VAL A 147 -0.30 13.97 -16.66
N LEU A 148 -0.58 13.14 -15.66
CA LEU A 148 -1.77 13.26 -14.83
C LEU A 148 -1.36 13.88 -13.51
N HIS A 149 -1.87 15.06 -13.19
CA HIS A 149 -1.63 15.73 -11.92
C HIS A 149 -2.88 15.66 -11.05
N GLU A 150 -2.91 14.74 -10.12
CA GLU A 150 -3.91 14.70 -9.06
C GLU A 150 -3.71 15.87 -8.11
N LYS A 151 -4.76 16.67 -7.89
CA LYS A 151 -4.71 17.84 -6.99
C LYS A 151 -5.03 17.46 -5.54
N ARG A 152 -5.49 16.24 -5.34
CA ARG A 152 -5.70 15.58 -4.05
C ARG A 152 -4.70 14.43 -3.91
N GLY A 153 -4.58 13.85 -2.72
CA GLY A 153 -3.54 12.88 -2.45
C GLY A 153 -2.23 13.56 -2.04
N GLY A 154 -1.13 12.84 -2.08
CA GLY A 154 0.17 13.31 -1.63
C GLY A 154 0.93 12.21 -0.90
N TYR A 155 1.42 12.49 0.32
CA TYR A 155 2.12 11.49 1.12
C TYR A 155 1.91 11.70 2.62
N ALA A 156 2.12 10.63 3.39
CA ALA A 156 2.17 10.72 4.85
C ALA A 156 3.49 10.14 5.37
N ASN A 157 3.97 10.66 6.50
CA ASN A 157 5.15 10.11 7.17
C ASN A 157 4.76 8.81 7.88
N ASN A 158 5.30 7.70 7.42
CA ASN A 158 4.86 6.34 7.75
C ASN A 158 4.63 6.08 9.23
N VAL A 159 5.72 6.09 10.01
CA VAL A 159 5.65 5.75 11.45
C VAL A 159 4.86 6.79 12.23
N ALA A 160 4.98 8.07 11.85
CA ALA A 160 4.25 9.15 12.50
C ALA A 160 2.73 8.99 12.29
N SER A 161 2.29 8.68 11.06
CA SER A 161 0.87 8.47 10.77
C SER A 161 0.30 7.23 11.46
N MET A 162 1.07 6.14 11.55
CA MET A 162 0.65 4.95 12.28
C MET A 162 0.50 5.21 13.79
N ARG A 163 1.42 5.98 14.37
CA ARG A 163 1.33 6.41 15.78
C ARG A 163 0.13 7.32 16.01
N GLY A 164 -0.13 8.26 15.09
CA GLY A 164 -1.31 9.12 15.14
C GLY A 164 -2.61 8.32 15.07
N LEU A 165 -2.69 7.35 14.17
CA LEU A 165 -3.84 6.45 14.03
C LEU A 165 -4.04 5.58 15.30
N ALA A 166 -2.96 5.03 15.86
CA ALA A 166 -3.01 4.30 17.12
C ALA A 166 -3.47 5.18 18.29
N ALA A 167 -3.01 6.41 18.36
CA ALA A 167 -3.46 7.37 19.37
C ALA A 167 -4.97 7.67 19.24
N LYS A 168 -5.49 7.82 18.00
CA LYS A 168 -6.94 7.97 17.76
C LYS A 168 -7.73 6.74 18.23
N ALA A 169 -7.26 5.53 17.93
CA ALA A 169 -7.89 4.29 18.38
C ALA A 169 -7.89 4.20 19.91
N THR A 170 -6.75 4.46 20.54
CA THR A 170 -6.61 4.44 22.01
C THR A 170 -7.50 5.51 22.69
N ALA A 171 -7.63 6.69 22.10
CA ALA A 171 -8.52 7.75 22.61
C ALA A 171 -10.01 7.34 22.60
N GLU A 172 -10.41 6.42 21.73
CA GLU A 172 -11.75 5.81 21.73
C GLU A 172 -11.87 4.61 22.69
N GLY A 173 -10.80 4.23 23.41
CA GLY A 173 -10.79 3.15 24.40
C GLY A 173 -10.22 1.82 23.89
N VAL A 174 -9.70 1.75 22.66
CA VAL A 174 -9.10 0.52 22.11
C VAL A 174 -7.84 0.14 22.87
N THR A 175 -7.70 -1.14 23.20
CA THR A 175 -6.47 -1.70 23.75
C THR A 175 -5.57 -2.22 22.63
N ILE A 176 -4.32 -1.78 22.57
CA ILE A 176 -3.29 -2.28 21.65
C ILE A 176 -2.24 -3.01 22.47
N ARG A 177 -1.91 -4.25 22.12
CA ARG A 177 -0.89 -5.08 22.77
C ARG A 177 0.20 -5.44 21.79
N ASP A 178 1.35 -4.89 22.01
CA ASP A 178 2.59 -5.20 21.29
C ASP A 178 3.29 -6.41 21.91
N GLY A 179 4.12 -7.11 21.12
CA GLY A 179 4.91 -8.25 21.57
C GLY A 179 4.06 -9.50 21.86
N VAL A 180 2.89 -9.64 21.23
CA VAL A 180 2.00 -10.80 21.38
C VAL A 180 1.90 -11.54 20.05
N THR A 181 2.53 -12.71 19.98
CA THR A 181 2.52 -13.55 18.78
C THR A 181 1.29 -14.47 18.78
N VAL A 182 0.48 -14.36 17.74
CA VAL A 182 -0.61 -15.33 17.50
C VAL A 182 0.00 -16.61 16.94
N THR A 183 -0.27 -17.74 17.60
CA THR A 183 0.31 -19.05 17.27
C THR A 183 -0.73 -20.03 16.71
N GLY A 184 -2.02 -19.72 16.83
CA GLY A 184 -3.11 -20.55 16.33
C GLY A 184 -4.49 -19.96 16.58
N LEU A 185 -5.50 -20.65 16.09
CA LEU A 185 -6.92 -20.31 16.26
C LEU A 185 -7.69 -21.50 16.78
N SER A 186 -8.51 -21.30 17.81
CA SER A 186 -9.45 -22.33 18.29
C SER A 186 -10.76 -22.19 17.52
N VAL A 187 -11.17 -23.25 16.81
CA VAL A 187 -12.39 -23.26 15.97
C VAL A 187 -13.40 -24.26 16.56
N ASP A 188 -14.64 -23.83 16.70
CA ASP A 188 -15.77 -24.68 17.09
C ASP A 188 -17.01 -24.30 16.25
N GLY A 189 -17.69 -25.30 15.69
CA GLY A 189 -18.92 -25.11 14.93
C GLY A 189 -18.80 -24.20 13.69
N GLY A 190 -17.58 -23.96 13.15
CA GLY A 190 -17.35 -23.08 12.01
C GLY A 190 -16.93 -21.64 12.38
N ALA A 191 -16.99 -21.27 13.65
CA ALA A 191 -16.55 -20.00 14.19
C ALA A 191 -15.22 -20.12 14.96
N VAL A 192 -14.42 -19.05 14.95
CA VAL A 192 -13.24 -18.93 15.83
C VAL A 192 -13.72 -18.48 17.22
N THR A 193 -13.40 -19.27 18.24
CA THR A 193 -13.80 -19.02 19.64
C THR A 193 -12.70 -18.41 20.49
N ALA A 194 -11.43 -18.59 20.08
CA ALA A 194 -10.29 -17.97 20.73
C ALA A 194 -9.09 -17.84 19.79
N VAL A 195 -8.29 -16.81 20.03
CA VAL A 195 -6.96 -16.60 19.45
C VAL A 195 -5.93 -17.16 20.41
N GLN A 196 -5.14 -18.14 19.96
CA GLN A 196 -4.04 -18.72 20.73
C GLN A 196 -2.81 -17.83 20.57
N THR A 197 -2.19 -17.46 21.69
CA THR A 197 -0.98 -16.62 21.68
C THR A 197 0.13 -17.23 22.54
N ASP A 198 1.34 -16.74 22.34
CA ASP A 198 2.51 -17.08 23.17
C ASP A 198 2.35 -16.64 24.65
N THR A 199 1.40 -15.76 24.94
CA THR A 199 1.09 -15.28 26.30
C THR A 199 -0.18 -15.89 26.90
N GLY A 200 -0.86 -16.78 26.16
CA GLY A 200 -2.10 -17.45 26.54
C GLY A 200 -3.26 -17.16 25.60
N ASP A 201 -4.35 -17.91 25.75
CA ASP A 201 -5.50 -17.85 24.87
C ASP A 201 -6.40 -16.64 25.20
N ILE A 202 -6.92 -16.00 24.17
CA ILE A 202 -7.84 -14.88 24.22
C ILE A 202 -9.15 -15.28 23.54
N ALA A 203 -10.22 -15.45 24.30
CA ALA A 203 -11.54 -15.73 23.76
C ALA A 203 -12.08 -14.50 23.01
N CYS A 204 -12.72 -14.73 21.86
CA CYS A 204 -13.29 -13.65 21.05
C CYS A 204 -14.64 -14.03 20.41
N GLU A 205 -15.46 -13.01 20.13
CA GLU A 205 -16.72 -13.16 19.39
C GLU A 205 -16.50 -12.88 17.88
N GLN A 206 -15.63 -11.93 17.56
CA GLN A 206 -15.28 -11.53 16.19
C GLN A 206 -13.77 -11.39 16.04
N LEU A 207 -13.25 -11.84 14.92
CA LEU A 207 -11.82 -11.75 14.55
C LEU A 207 -11.65 -11.01 13.24
N VAL A 208 -10.74 -10.05 13.21
CA VAL A 208 -10.27 -9.40 11.98
C VAL A 208 -8.79 -9.71 11.79
N VAL A 209 -8.43 -10.29 10.66
CA VAL A 209 -7.05 -10.56 10.27
C VAL A 209 -6.57 -9.45 9.35
N ALA A 210 -5.64 -8.61 9.83
CA ALA A 210 -5.02 -7.50 9.12
C ALA A 210 -3.48 -7.62 9.16
N ALA A 211 -3.00 -8.85 8.91
CA ALA A 211 -1.62 -9.28 9.18
C ALA A 211 -0.61 -8.91 8.07
N GLY A 212 -1.01 -8.11 7.05
CA GLY A 212 -0.12 -7.71 5.96
C GLY A 212 0.58 -8.89 5.28
N PRO A 213 1.92 -8.88 5.12
CA PRO A 213 2.65 -9.96 4.45
C PRO A 213 2.55 -11.34 5.11
N TRP A 214 2.18 -11.40 6.38
CA TRP A 214 1.95 -12.65 7.13
C TRP A 214 0.56 -13.27 6.90
N VAL A 215 -0.26 -12.71 6.01
CA VAL A 215 -1.62 -13.18 5.71
C VAL A 215 -1.67 -14.67 5.34
N ARG A 216 -0.65 -15.22 4.67
CA ARG A 216 -0.58 -16.64 4.31
C ARG A 216 -0.61 -17.58 5.53
N ASP A 217 -0.01 -17.16 6.65
CA ASP A 217 0.06 -17.97 7.86
C ASP A 217 -1.34 -18.06 8.50
N PHE A 218 -2.07 -16.93 8.55
CA PHE A 218 -3.47 -16.91 9.00
C PHE A 218 -4.40 -17.62 8.03
N TRP A 219 -4.13 -17.52 6.71
CA TRP A 219 -4.84 -18.28 5.69
C TRP A 219 -4.74 -19.78 5.94
N SER A 220 -3.56 -20.27 6.29
CA SER A 220 -3.32 -21.65 6.68
C SER A 220 -3.99 -22.01 8.02
N MET A 221 -3.93 -21.14 9.05
CA MET A 221 -4.60 -21.34 10.33
C MET A 221 -6.14 -21.43 10.19
N LEU A 222 -6.70 -20.82 9.15
CA LEU A 222 -8.13 -20.87 8.81
C LEU A 222 -8.48 -22.08 7.93
N ASP A 223 -7.50 -22.95 7.61
CA ASP A 223 -7.66 -24.11 6.73
C ASP A 223 -8.17 -23.72 5.33
N LEU A 224 -7.67 -22.61 4.80
CA LEU A 224 -8.01 -22.11 3.46
C LEU A 224 -6.98 -22.60 2.42
N PRO A 225 -7.40 -22.80 1.14
CA PRO A 225 -6.54 -23.40 0.13
C PRO A 225 -5.38 -22.49 -0.27
N SER A 226 -4.15 -23.04 -0.30
CA SER A 226 -2.96 -22.35 -0.78
C SER A 226 -2.92 -22.15 -2.30
N HIS A 227 -3.72 -22.96 -3.04
CA HIS A 227 -3.92 -22.87 -4.49
C HIS A 227 -5.40 -22.89 -4.78
N ILE A 228 -5.81 -22.11 -5.78
CA ILE A 228 -7.22 -21.98 -6.18
C ILE A 228 -7.37 -22.11 -7.69
N SER A 229 -8.58 -22.36 -8.14
CA SER A 229 -8.93 -22.21 -9.55
C SER A 229 -9.39 -20.79 -9.80
N VAL A 230 -8.86 -20.16 -10.85
CA VAL A 230 -9.21 -18.79 -11.24
C VAL A 230 -9.89 -18.82 -12.60
N THR A 231 -11.12 -18.33 -12.67
CA THR A 231 -11.85 -18.08 -13.92
C THR A 231 -11.44 -16.72 -14.45
N THR A 232 -11.05 -16.65 -15.72
CA THR A 232 -10.70 -15.40 -16.40
C THR A 232 -11.95 -14.76 -17.04
N PRO A 233 -11.95 -13.46 -17.37
CA PRO A 233 -13.12 -12.77 -17.95
C PRO A 233 -13.66 -13.39 -19.25
N ASP A 234 -12.82 -14.09 -20.01
CA ASP A 234 -13.21 -14.85 -21.21
C ASP A 234 -13.83 -16.22 -20.89
N GLY A 235 -14.00 -16.57 -19.62
CA GLY A 235 -14.59 -17.82 -19.14
C GLY A 235 -13.62 -19.01 -19.09
N ALA A 236 -12.35 -18.84 -19.42
CA ALA A 236 -11.35 -19.88 -19.24
C ALA A 236 -11.02 -20.09 -17.75
N THR A 237 -10.70 -21.31 -17.36
CA THR A 237 -10.30 -21.64 -15.99
C THR A 237 -8.82 -21.97 -15.94
N ARG A 238 -8.09 -21.29 -15.08
CA ARG A 238 -6.71 -21.61 -14.72
C ARG A 238 -6.73 -22.39 -13.41
N PRO A 239 -6.48 -23.69 -13.44
CA PRO A 239 -6.42 -24.50 -12.22
C PRO A 239 -5.09 -24.28 -11.49
N ASP A 240 -5.08 -24.60 -10.20
CA ASP A 240 -3.86 -24.68 -9.39
C ASP A 240 -3.03 -23.38 -9.36
N VAL A 241 -3.71 -22.23 -9.30
CA VAL A 241 -3.07 -20.92 -9.17
C VAL A 241 -2.69 -20.67 -7.70
N PRO A 242 -1.43 -20.36 -7.37
CA PRO A 242 -1.06 -19.99 -6.01
C PRO A 242 -1.88 -18.79 -5.51
N MET A 243 -2.48 -18.90 -4.31
CA MET A 243 -3.23 -17.80 -3.70
C MET A 243 -2.31 -16.61 -3.38
N TRP A 244 -1.06 -16.88 -3.04
CA TRP A 244 -0.09 -15.88 -2.67
C TRP A 244 1.17 -15.96 -3.54
N THR A 245 1.58 -14.80 -4.05
CA THR A 245 2.92 -14.58 -4.60
C THR A 245 3.57 -13.45 -3.80
N TYR A 246 4.88 -13.50 -3.65
CA TYR A 246 5.61 -12.46 -2.92
C TYR A 246 6.46 -11.63 -3.86
N TRP A 247 6.51 -10.34 -3.60
CA TRP A 247 7.33 -9.39 -4.33
C TRP A 247 8.22 -8.63 -3.35
N ALA A 248 9.48 -8.44 -3.71
CA ALA A 248 10.39 -7.58 -2.99
C ALA A 248 10.06 -6.11 -3.30
N LEU A 249 9.86 -5.35 -2.23
CA LEU A 249 9.62 -3.91 -2.26
C LEU A 249 10.92 -3.20 -1.99
N GLN A 250 11.34 -2.29 -2.88
CA GLN A 250 12.63 -1.61 -2.79
C GLN A 250 12.41 -0.12 -2.57
N GLU A 251 12.93 0.37 -1.46
CA GLU A 251 12.82 1.75 -1.02
C GLU A 251 14.19 2.27 -0.58
N GLY A 252 14.39 3.57 -0.66
CA GLY A 252 15.59 4.22 -0.18
C GLY A 252 15.43 5.72 0.02
N THR A 253 16.43 6.34 0.61
CA THR A 253 16.46 7.79 0.83
C THR A 253 17.75 8.38 0.26
N LEU A 254 17.62 9.40 -0.58
CA LEU A 254 18.75 10.25 -0.98
C LEU A 254 18.95 11.33 0.09
N GLY A 255 20.10 11.33 0.77
CA GLY A 255 20.41 12.19 1.91
C GLY A 255 20.74 13.64 1.50
N VAL A 256 19.84 14.29 0.77
CA VAL A 256 19.84 15.71 0.47
C VAL A 256 18.90 16.43 1.42
N ASP A 257 19.03 17.77 1.58
CA ASP A 257 18.08 18.50 2.42
C ASP A 257 16.66 18.43 1.82
N PRO A 258 15.67 17.85 2.52
CA PRO A 258 14.30 17.77 2.01
C PRO A 258 13.65 19.15 1.80
N ASN A 259 14.11 20.20 2.49
CA ASN A 259 13.62 21.56 2.29
C ASN A 259 14.11 22.18 0.97
N GLU A 260 15.17 21.64 0.36
CA GLU A 260 15.65 22.06 -0.96
C GLU A 260 14.92 21.37 -2.10
N PHE A 261 14.18 20.29 -1.82
CA PHE A 261 13.34 19.65 -2.82
C PHE A 261 11.97 20.33 -2.86
N THR A 262 11.90 21.41 -3.60
CA THR A 262 10.70 22.25 -3.79
C THR A 262 10.36 22.40 -5.27
N ASP A 263 9.12 22.84 -5.53
CA ASP A 263 8.73 23.34 -6.85
C ASP A 263 9.38 24.72 -7.14
N ASN A 264 9.15 25.28 -8.34
CA ASN A 264 9.70 26.59 -8.72
C ASN A 264 9.16 27.77 -7.89
N GLN A 265 8.11 27.60 -7.12
CA GLN A 265 7.53 28.58 -6.23
C GLN A 265 8.02 28.44 -4.78
N GLY A 266 8.82 27.41 -4.49
CA GLY A 266 9.34 27.13 -3.16
C GLY A 266 8.38 26.33 -2.27
N ASN A 267 7.31 25.77 -2.83
CA ASN A 267 6.39 24.91 -2.11
C ASN A 267 6.88 23.46 -2.08
N LEU A 268 6.36 22.65 -1.14
CA LEU A 268 6.51 21.20 -1.21
C LEU A 268 5.92 20.69 -2.52
N PRO A 269 6.68 19.88 -3.30
CA PRO A 269 6.20 19.41 -4.58
C PRO A 269 5.18 18.28 -4.41
N PRO A 270 4.34 18.03 -5.43
CA PRO A 270 3.60 16.79 -5.53
C PRO A 270 4.54 15.58 -5.46
N VAL A 271 4.02 14.43 -5.05
CA VAL A 271 4.75 13.16 -5.23
C VAL A 271 5.03 12.98 -6.72
N VAL A 272 6.27 12.73 -7.08
CA VAL A 272 6.68 12.50 -8.47
C VAL A 272 6.75 11.01 -8.74
N HIS A 273 6.00 10.54 -9.73
CA HIS A 273 6.09 9.18 -10.25
C HIS A 273 6.34 9.24 -11.76
N VAL A 274 7.40 8.60 -12.19
CA VAL A 274 7.81 8.57 -13.60
C VAL A 274 7.89 7.14 -14.06
N ASP A 275 7.16 6.82 -15.12
CA ASP A 275 7.38 5.64 -15.95
C ASP A 275 8.04 6.08 -17.25
N SER A 276 9.02 5.33 -17.74
CA SER A 276 9.77 5.68 -18.94
C SER A 276 10.11 4.47 -19.79
N THR A 277 10.05 4.64 -21.10
CA THR A 277 10.57 3.70 -22.11
C THR A 277 11.94 4.12 -22.65
N GLU A 278 12.46 5.26 -22.20
CA GLU A 278 13.81 5.68 -22.58
C GLU A 278 14.87 4.82 -21.90
N PRO A 279 15.96 4.47 -22.58
CA PRO A 279 17.06 3.75 -21.94
C PRO A 279 17.61 4.50 -20.74
N LEU A 280 17.79 3.80 -19.63
CA LEU A 280 18.39 4.35 -18.42
C LEU A 280 19.88 4.06 -18.40
N TYR A 281 20.67 5.11 -18.27
CA TYR A 281 22.12 5.03 -18.14
C TYR A 281 22.56 5.45 -16.73
N ASP A 282 23.66 4.87 -16.29
CA ASP A 282 24.32 5.25 -15.06
C ASP A 282 24.80 6.71 -15.14
N ASP A 283 24.39 7.54 -14.19
CA ASP A 283 24.72 8.98 -14.16
C ASP A 283 26.17 9.28 -13.80
N ILE A 284 26.96 8.26 -13.37
CA ILE A 284 28.35 8.41 -12.98
C ILE A 284 29.28 7.93 -14.09
N ASP A 285 29.06 6.72 -14.65
CA ASP A 285 29.97 6.12 -15.63
C ASP A 285 29.39 6.01 -17.05
N GLY A 286 28.11 6.37 -17.23
CA GLY A 286 27.44 6.34 -18.53
C GLY A 286 27.11 4.94 -19.07
N SER A 287 27.31 3.87 -18.30
CA SER A 287 26.97 2.52 -18.73
C SER A 287 25.47 2.28 -18.73
N LEU A 288 24.99 1.45 -19.66
CA LEU A 288 23.57 1.11 -19.74
C LEU A 288 23.14 0.32 -18.50
N ILE A 289 22.04 0.76 -17.86
CA ILE A 289 21.38 0.04 -16.76
C ILE A 289 20.25 -0.84 -17.31
N THR A 290 19.34 -0.24 -18.10
CA THR A 290 18.24 -0.97 -18.75
C THR A 290 17.77 -0.24 -20.00
N ASP A 291 17.36 -1.00 -21.00
CA ASP A 291 16.63 -0.55 -22.20
C ASP A 291 15.16 -0.99 -22.18
N GLN A 292 14.71 -1.60 -21.06
CA GLN A 292 13.32 -1.96 -20.84
C GLN A 292 12.58 -0.82 -20.12
N MET A 293 11.26 -0.86 -20.15
CA MET A 293 10.43 0.08 -19.39
C MET A 293 10.77 0.00 -17.89
N TRP A 294 10.93 1.15 -17.27
CA TRP A 294 11.24 1.30 -15.85
C TRP A 294 10.38 2.38 -15.22
N GLY A 295 10.21 2.29 -13.90
CA GLY A 295 9.43 3.26 -13.13
C GLY A 295 10.06 3.56 -11.79
N VAL A 296 9.99 4.83 -11.38
CA VAL A 296 10.44 5.33 -10.07
C VAL A 296 9.45 6.33 -9.51
N TYR A 297 9.41 6.42 -8.19
CA TYR A 297 8.66 7.47 -7.49
C TYR A 297 9.51 8.04 -6.37
N TYR A 298 9.27 9.31 -6.05
CA TYR A 298 10.02 10.01 -5.01
C TYR A 298 9.27 11.24 -4.48
N LYS A 299 9.60 11.64 -3.26
CA LYS A 299 9.02 12.78 -2.55
C LYS A 299 9.97 13.29 -1.48
N PRO A 300 9.82 14.53 -0.99
CA PRO A 300 10.56 14.97 0.20
C PRO A 300 10.19 14.09 1.39
N ASP A 301 11.16 13.81 2.25
CA ASP A 301 10.92 13.07 3.48
C ASP A 301 11.61 13.70 4.68
N PHE A 302 10.81 14.11 5.66
CA PHE A 302 11.28 14.74 6.88
C PHE A 302 11.55 13.74 8.02
N SER A 303 11.11 12.48 7.85
CA SER A 303 11.33 11.43 8.84
C SER A 303 12.74 10.84 8.74
N PHE A 304 13.16 10.46 7.52
CA PHE A 304 14.50 9.95 7.24
C PHE A 304 15.47 11.05 6.83
N GLY A 305 14.97 12.24 6.55
CA GLY A 305 15.77 13.45 6.24
C GLY A 305 16.40 13.41 4.85
N GLY A 306 15.58 13.51 3.79
CA GLY A 306 16.05 13.47 2.42
C GLY A 306 14.95 13.48 1.38
N VAL A 307 15.22 12.83 0.25
CA VAL A 307 14.25 12.47 -0.77
C VAL A 307 14.06 10.95 -0.70
N GLN A 308 12.89 10.52 -0.27
CA GLN A 308 12.54 9.11 -0.18
C GLN A 308 11.80 8.68 -1.44
N GLY A 309 12.05 7.46 -1.87
CA GLY A 309 11.31 6.86 -2.97
C GLY A 309 11.69 5.42 -3.20
N GLY A 310 11.10 4.87 -4.25
CA GLY A 310 11.29 3.48 -4.65
C GLY A 310 11.17 3.30 -6.14
N ALA A 311 11.17 2.05 -6.53
CA ALA A 311 10.98 1.60 -7.90
C ALA A 311 9.95 0.48 -7.96
N SER A 312 9.67 -0.01 -9.16
CA SER A 312 8.81 -1.17 -9.39
C SER A 312 9.31 -2.36 -8.57
N PRO A 313 8.44 -3.05 -7.83
CA PRO A 313 8.83 -4.23 -7.07
C PRO A 313 9.25 -5.39 -7.96
N LEU A 314 10.04 -6.31 -7.38
CA LEU A 314 10.55 -7.51 -8.05
C LEU A 314 9.80 -8.75 -7.53
N ARG A 315 9.29 -9.57 -8.44
CA ARG A 315 8.68 -10.86 -8.08
C ARG A 315 9.74 -11.81 -7.53
N LEU A 316 9.44 -12.46 -6.42
CA LEU A 316 10.27 -13.52 -5.87
C LEU A 316 9.84 -14.86 -6.49
N ASP A 317 10.74 -15.51 -7.22
CA ASP A 317 10.50 -16.78 -7.91
C ASP A 317 10.67 -17.98 -6.96
N LYS A 318 9.91 -17.96 -5.85
CA LYS A 318 9.85 -19.03 -4.86
C LYS A 318 8.39 -19.31 -4.47
N PRO A 319 8.06 -20.54 -4.10
CA PRO A 319 6.74 -20.83 -3.51
C PRO A 319 6.50 -19.96 -2.27
N ALA A 320 5.28 -19.48 -2.10
CA ALA A 320 4.94 -18.58 -0.99
C ALA A 320 5.34 -19.14 0.39
N GLY A 321 5.23 -20.46 0.59
CA GLY A 321 5.61 -21.13 1.85
C GLY A 321 7.11 -21.11 2.14
N GLU A 322 7.95 -20.87 1.16
CA GLU A 322 9.41 -20.83 1.29
C GLU A 322 9.96 -19.40 1.48
N ILE A 323 9.10 -18.38 1.38
CA ILE A 323 9.50 -16.98 1.58
C ILE A 323 9.62 -16.71 3.08
N ALA A 324 10.78 -16.28 3.53
CA ALA A 324 10.97 -15.83 4.90
C ALA A 324 10.40 -14.41 5.07
N VAL A 325 9.29 -14.29 5.81
CA VAL A 325 8.69 -12.99 6.14
C VAL A 325 9.24 -12.45 7.47
N ASP A 326 9.76 -13.32 8.35
CA ASP A 326 10.43 -12.96 9.59
C ASP A 326 11.94 -13.24 9.51
N PRO A 327 12.78 -12.25 9.89
CA PRO A 327 12.45 -10.87 10.25
C PRO A 327 11.92 -10.09 9.05
N TYR A 328 11.23 -8.96 9.29
CA TYR A 328 10.75 -8.07 8.24
C TYR A 328 11.67 -6.85 8.09
N GLY A 329 11.72 -6.26 6.89
CA GLY A 329 12.54 -5.09 6.59
C GLY A 329 14.00 -5.44 6.28
N PRO A 330 14.98 -4.61 6.68
CA PRO A 330 16.39 -4.75 6.32
C PRO A 330 17.03 -6.08 6.72
N GLU A 331 16.51 -6.71 7.77
CA GLU A 331 17.01 -7.98 8.28
C GLU A 331 16.38 -9.21 7.61
N SER A 332 15.41 -8.99 6.70
CA SER A 332 14.79 -10.09 5.96
C SER A 332 15.76 -10.69 4.94
N PRO A 333 15.99 -12.03 4.98
CA PRO A 333 16.88 -12.68 4.02
C PRO A 333 16.34 -12.63 2.57
N GLU A 334 15.03 -12.43 2.40
CA GLU A 334 14.38 -12.31 1.10
C GLU A 334 14.39 -10.88 0.57
N PHE A 335 14.80 -9.94 1.38
CA PHE A 335 14.85 -8.55 1.00
C PHE A 335 16.15 -7.88 1.48
N ALA A 336 17.08 -7.72 0.57
CA ALA A 336 18.21 -6.84 0.73
C ALA A 336 18.19 -5.84 -0.43
N VAL A 337 18.08 -4.55 -0.13
CA VAL A 337 18.30 -3.50 -1.14
C VAL A 337 19.77 -3.53 -1.51
N GLY A 338 20.07 -4.05 -2.72
CA GLY A 338 21.42 -4.18 -3.23
C GLY A 338 21.88 -2.95 -4.00
N GLU A 339 23.18 -2.94 -4.34
CA GLU A 339 23.81 -1.89 -5.15
C GLU A 339 23.14 -1.68 -6.51
N ASP A 340 22.54 -2.71 -7.09
CA ASP A 340 21.80 -2.61 -8.36
C ASP A 340 20.59 -1.67 -8.24
N PHE A 341 19.85 -1.77 -7.14
CA PHE A 341 18.75 -0.83 -6.87
C PHE A 341 19.30 0.59 -6.64
N VAL A 342 20.32 0.75 -5.79
CA VAL A 342 20.94 2.05 -5.51
C VAL A 342 21.36 2.72 -6.81
N ARG A 343 22.06 1.97 -7.67
CA ARG A 343 22.52 2.44 -8.96
C ARG A 343 21.36 2.85 -9.87
N MET A 344 20.36 1.99 -10.02
CA MET A 344 19.19 2.23 -10.86
C MET A 344 18.38 3.43 -10.36
N TRP A 345 18.02 3.46 -9.09
CA TRP A 345 17.14 4.47 -8.53
C TRP A 345 17.79 5.87 -8.53
N THR A 346 19.07 5.99 -8.11
CA THR A 346 19.77 7.29 -8.12
C THR A 346 19.99 7.82 -9.54
N SER A 347 20.31 6.94 -10.50
CA SER A 347 20.43 7.33 -11.91
C SER A 347 19.09 7.72 -12.53
N ALA A 348 17.99 7.07 -12.12
CA ALA A 348 16.64 7.44 -12.56
C ALA A 348 16.22 8.82 -12.01
N LEU A 349 16.55 9.14 -10.76
CA LEU A 349 16.33 10.48 -10.22
C LEU A 349 17.15 11.53 -11.01
N ALA A 350 18.43 11.25 -11.28
CA ALA A 350 19.29 12.10 -12.08
C ALA A 350 18.76 12.25 -13.52
N HIS A 351 18.23 11.17 -14.13
CA HIS A 351 17.58 11.21 -15.44
C HIS A 351 16.37 12.18 -15.44
N CYS A 352 15.62 12.23 -14.35
CA CYS A 352 14.43 13.09 -14.24
C CYS A 352 14.79 14.54 -13.94
N GLN A 353 15.66 14.78 -12.97
CA GLN A 353 15.97 16.14 -12.47
C GLN A 353 17.47 16.34 -12.24
N LYS A 354 18.00 17.41 -12.81
CA LYS A 354 19.42 17.75 -12.76
C LYS A 354 19.98 17.87 -11.34
N ARG A 355 19.17 18.31 -10.36
CA ARG A 355 19.57 18.45 -8.96
C ARG A 355 20.04 17.15 -8.31
N PHE A 356 19.71 16.00 -8.87
CA PHE A 356 20.08 14.67 -8.36
C PHE A 356 21.33 14.07 -9.03
N GLU A 357 21.88 14.69 -10.07
CA GLU A 357 23.10 14.20 -10.74
C GLU A 357 24.27 14.06 -9.76
N GLY A 358 24.95 12.92 -9.81
CA GLY A 358 26.13 12.62 -8.99
C GLY A 358 25.86 12.44 -7.50
N LYS A 359 24.61 12.30 -7.07
CA LYS A 359 24.23 12.21 -5.65
C LYS A 359 24.23 10.81 -5.06
N ARG A 360 24.64 9.76 -5.81
CA ARG A 360 24.66 8.36 -5.32
C ARG A 360 25.40 8.19 -3.99
N SER A 361 26.48 8.93 -3.75
CA SER A 361 27.29 8.81 -2.53
C SER A 361 26.56 9.22 -1.24
N VAL A 362 25.43 9.93 -1.34
CA VAL A 362 24.59 10.30 -0.19
C VAL A 362 23.34 9.44 -0.07
N TYR A 363 23.24 8.34 -0.82
CA TYR A 363 22.18 7.35 -0.66
C TYR A 363 22.26 6.69 0.72
N ARG A 364 21.10 6.40 1.30
CA ARG A 364 20.94 5.68 2.57
C ARG A 364 19.96 4.52 2.38
N HIS A 365 20.25 3.40 3.00
CA HIS A 365 19.42 2.20 2.98
C HIS A 365 18.18 2.28 3.91
N GLU A 366 17.74 3.46 4.28
CA GLU A 366 16.56 3.68 5.14
C GLU A 366 15.43 4.31 4.31
N PRO A 367 14.21 3.77 4.42
CA PRO A 367 13.75 2.67 5.27
C PRO A 367 14.20 1.28 4.81
N SER A 368 14.94 1.10 3.75
CA SER A 368 15.25 -0.17 3.13
C SER A 368 14.06 -0.72 2.34
N GLY A 369 13.66 -1.94 2.51
CA GLY A 369 12.50 -2.52 1.82
C GLY A 369 11.82 -3.60 2.64
N GLY A 370 11.06 -4.43 1.97
CA GLY A 370 10.31 -5.52 2.57
C GLY A 370 9.73 -6.43 1.50
N VAL A 371 8.87 -7.33 1.89
CA VAL A 371 8.11 -8.18 0.98
C VAL A 371 6.62 -7.87 1.08
N GLY A 372 5.92 -7.89 -0.04
CA GLY A 372 4.47 -7.79 -0.13
C GLY A 372 3.88 -9.12 -0.60
N ALA A 373 2.76 -9.54 0.02
CA ALA A 373 1.99 -10.68 -0.42
C ALA A 373 0.95 -10.23 -1.45
N PHE A 374 0.96 -10.83 -2.63
CA PHE A 374 0.06 -10.50 -3.72
C PHE A 374 -0.90 -11.66 -3.99
N THR A 375 -2.15 -11.33 -4.27
CA THR A 375 -3.21 -12.23 -4.70
C THR A 375 -3.05 -12.60 -6.18
N PRO A 376 -3.84 -13.55 -6.72
CA PRO A 376 -3.73 -13.98 -8.11
C PRO A 376 -3.89 -12.89 -9.16
N ASP A 377 -4.71 -11.88 -8.91
CA ASP A 377 -4.92 -10.73 -9.79
C ASP A 377 -4.21 -9.44 -9.31
N SER A 378 -3.38 -9.55 -8.26
CA SER A 378 -2.63 -8.46 -7.64
C SER A 378 -3.50 -7.38 -6.96
N PHE A 379 -4.80 -7.64 -6.75
CA PHE A 379 -5.71 -6.72 -6.05
C PHE A 379 -6.20 -7.29 -4.72
N PRO A 380 -6.61 -6.43 -3.78
CA PRO A 380 -7.01 -6.85 -2.44
C PRO A 380 -8.14 -7.86 -2.42
N VAL A 381 -8.20 -8.64 -1.33
CA VAL A 381 -9.37 -9.43 -0.94
C VAL A 381 -9.85 -8.94 0.42
N PHE A 382 -11.11 -8.54 0.48
CA PHE A 382 -11.82 -8.15 1.70
C PHE A 382 -13.04 -9.04 1.83
N ASP A 383 -12.99 -10.04 2.72
CA ASP A 383 -14.08 -11.03 2.81
C ASP A 383 -14.15 -11.72 4.16
N THR A 384 -15.31 -12.34 4.43
CA THR A 384 -15.55 -13.17 5.60
C THR A 384 -15.34 -14.65 5.23
N PHE A 385 -14.38 -15.32 5.87
CA PHE A 385 -13.99 -16.71 5.55
C PHE A 385 -14.48 -17.75 6.57
N ARG A 386 -14.88 -17.32 7.75
CA ARG A 386 -15.58 -18.11 8.78
C ARG A 386 -16.73 -17.24 9.28
N GLU A 387 -17.69 -17.83 10.00
CA GLU A 387 -18.88 -17.10 10.48
C GLU A 387 -18.56 -15.74 11.17
N ASN A 388 -17.39 -15.68 11.82
CA ASN A 388 -16.98 -14.52 12.60
C ASN A 388 -15.50 -14.08 12.30
N VAL A 389 -14.95 -14.42 11.12
CA VAL A 389 -13.59 -14.06 10.75
C VAL A 389 -13.57 -13.27 9.46
N TYR A 390 -13.19 -12.01 9.56
CA TYR A 390 -12.93 -11.13 8.43
C TYR A 390 -11.45 -11.09 8.10
N VAL A 391 -11.07 -11.22 6.84
CA VAL A 391 -9.66 -11.13 6.38
C VAL A 391 -9.50 -9.92 5.47
N ILE A 392 -8.50 -9.10 5.79
CA ILE A 392 -8.03 -7.99 4.99
C ILE A 392 -6.71 -8.41 4.36
N ALA A 393 -6.74 -8.80 3.08
CA ALA A 393 -5.56 -9.15 2.29
C ALA A 393 -5.30 -8.06 1.25
N ASP A 394 -4.36 -7.17 1.52
CA ASP A 394 -4.21 -5.88 0.84
C ASP A 394 -3.46 -5.90 -0.50
N ALA A 395 -2.80 -7.00 -0.85
CA ALA A 395 -2.03 -7.16 -2.09
C ALA A 395 -1.11 -5.95 -2.42
N ASN A 396 -0.39 -5.44 -1.40
CA ASN A 396 0.58 -4.33 -1.49
C ASN A 396 -0.01 -2.94 -1.78
N HIS A 397 -1.29 -2.75 -1.68
CA HIS A 397 -1.88 -1.40 -1.79
C HIS A 397 -2.11 -0.73 -0.41
N GLY A 398 -1.80 -1.44 0.68
CA GLY A 398 -2.25 -1.22 2.04
C GLY A 398 -2.11 0.17 2.60
N TYR A 399 -0.91 0.75 2.57
CA TYR A 399 -0.66 2.01 3.28
C TYR A 399 -1.62 3.14 2.87
N LYS A 400 -1.92 3.29 1.60
CA LYS A 400 -2.81 4.34 1.09
C LYS A 400 -4.29 4.09 1.41
N MET A 401 -4.67 2.86 1.72
CA MET A 401 -6.06 2.41 1.92
C MET A 401 -6.56 2.58 3.36
N ILE A 402 -6.27 3.68 4.03
CA ILE A 402 -6.73 3.95 5.41
C ILE A 402 -8.26 3.85 5.55
N GLY A 403 -9.01 4.20 4.50
CA GLY A 403 -10.48 4.17 4.48
C GLY A 403 -11.07 2.76 4.57
N ILE A 404 -10.32 1.70 4.24
CA ILE A 404 -10.76 0.31 4.38
C ILE A 404 -11.19 0.01 5.81
N GLY A 405 -10.48 0.53 6.80
CA GLY A 405 -10.82 0.27 8.20
C GLY A 405 -12.22 0.72 8.58
N GLN A 406 -12.74 1.81 8.00
CA GLN A 406 -14.11 2.23 8.20
C GLN A 406 -15.10 1.23 7.59
N LEU A 407 -14.89 0.86 6.33
CA LEU A 407 -15.78 -0.04 5.60
C LEU A 407 -15.83 -1.43 6.24
N VAL A 408 -14.66 -1.96 6.64
CA VAL A 408 -14.58 -3.24 7.34
C VAL A 408 -15.24 -3.18 8.72
N ALA A 409 -15.07 -2.09 9.48
CA ALA A 409 -15.73 -1.92 10.76
C ALA A 409 -17.27 -1.94 10.63
N GLU A 410 -17.80 -1.34 9.57
CA GLU A 410 -19.23 -1.35 9.27
C GLU A 410 -19.70 -2.77 8.88
N GLU A 411 -18.95 -3.51 8.05
CA GLU A 411 -19.28 -4.90 7.70
C GLU A 411 -19.22 -5.85 8.89
N VAL A 412 -18.24 -5.73 9.75
CA VAL A 412 -18.13 -6.52 11.00
C VAL A 412 -19.35 -6.30 11.91
N LEU A 413 -20.00 -5.14 11.80
CA LEU A 413 -21.26 -4.84 12.52
C LEU A 413 -22.52 -5.21 11.74
N GLY A 414 -22.39 -5.85 10.56
CA GLY A 414 -23.49 -6.33 9.72
C GLY A 414 -24.02 -5.30 8.71
N GLU A 415 -23.25 -4.27 8.39
CA GLU A 415 -23.62 -3.21 7.44
C GLU A 415 -22.85 -3.43 6.13
N SER A 416 -23.47 -3.94 5.08
CA SER A 416 -22.86 -4.22 3.77
C SER A 416 -22.29 -2.96 3.12
N GLN A 417 -21.08 -3.07 2.50
CA GLN A 417 -20.35 -1.96 1.90
C GLN A 417 -20.11 -2.19 0.41
N ALA A 418 -20.78 -1.41 -0.43
CA ALA A 418 -20.71 -1.54 -1.89
C ALA A 418 -19.29 -1.37 -2.45
N LEU A 419 -18.46 -0.51 -1.85
CA LEU A 419 -17.07 -0.31 -2.25
C LEU A 419 -16.18 -1.55 -2.06
N LEU A 420 -16.58 -2.50 -1.21
CA LEU A 420 -15.84 -3.73 -0.96
C LEU A 420 -16.31 -4.91 -1.84
N GLU A 421 -17.49 -4.82 -2.46
CA GLU A 421 -18.04 -5.91 -3.27
C GLU A 421 -17.13 -6.35 -4.44
N PRO A 422 -16.46 -5.45 -5.20
CA PRO A 422 -15.55 -5.86 -6.26
C PRO A 422 -14.32 -6.64 -5.78
N PHE A 423 -14.04 -6.60 -4.47
CA PHE A 423 -12.86 -7.21 -3.86
C PHE A 423 -13.16 -8.54 -3.15
N ARG A 424 -14.37 -9.09 -3.32
CA ARG A 424 -14.74 -10.40 -2.74
C ARG A 424 -13.92 -11.53 -3.36
N PHE A 425 -13.62 -12.53 -2.54
CA PHE A 425 -12.90 -13.72 -2.97
C PHE A 425 -13.63 -14.46 -4.11
N ALA A 426 -14.96 -14.39 -4.14
CA ALA A 426 -15.79 -15.02 -5.15
C ALA A 426 -15.45 -14.60 -6.59
N ARG A 427 -14.83 -13.42 -6.81
CA ARG A 427 -14.41 -12.94 -8.16
C ARG A 427 -13.51 -13.94 -8.89
N TYR A 428 -12.72 -14.73 -8.16
CA TYR A 428 -11.87 -15.74 -8.77
C TYR A 428 -12.67 -16.91 -9.38
N SER A 429 -13.84 -17.21 -8.88
CA SER A 429 -14.71 -18.25 -9.42
C SER A 429 -15.71 -17.72 -10.45
N THR A 430 -16.14 -16.46 -10.34
CA THR A 430 -17.09 -15.84 -11.27
C THR A 430 -16.44 -15.26 -12.51
N GLY A 431 -15.13 -15.03 -12.52
CA GLY A 431 -14.41 -14.38 -13.62
C GLY A 431 -14.49 -12.85 -13.61
N GLU A 432 -15.02 -12.27 -12.55
CA GLU A 432 -15.13 -10.81 -12.37
C GLU A 432 -13.81 -10.19 -11.85
N LEU A 433 -12.72 -10.55 -12.51
CA LEU A 433 -11.39 -10.02 -12.18
C LEU A 433 -11.29 -8.54 -12.55
N HIS A 434 -10.42 -7.83 -11.84
CA HIS A 434 -10.13 -6.44 -12.14
C HIS A 434 -9.48 -6.31 -13.53
N PRO A 435 -9.84 -5.26 -14.32
CA PRO A 435 -9.22 -5.01 -15.61
C PRO A 435 -7.72 -4.69 -15.44
N THR A 436 -6.93 -5.06 -16.44
CA THR A 436 -5.49 -4.80 -16.49
C THR A 436 -5.18 -3.66 -17.45
N SER A 437 -4.25 -2.77 -17.08
CA SER A 437 -3.70 -1.73 -17.94
C SER A 437 -2.74 -2.30 -18.98
N HIS A 438 -2.25 -1.46 -19.89
CA HIS A 438 -1.15 -1.79 -20.81
C HIS A 438 0.23 -1.68 -20.11
N SER A 439 0.26 -1.25 -18.88
CA SER A 439 1.50 -1.23 -18.07
C SER A 439 2.01 -2.65 -17.81
N PRO A 440 3.34 -2.87 -17.84
CA PRO A 440 3.90 -4.16 -17.45
C PRO A 440 3.79 -4.43 -15.95
N PHE A 441 3.34 -3.44 -15.18
CA PHE A 441 3.24 -3.54 -13.71
C PHE A 441 1.84 -4.03 -13.31
N PRO A 442 1.73 -5.12 -12.53
CA PRO A 442 0.45 -5.78 -12.28
C PRO A 442 -0.56 -4.99 -11.44
N TRP A 443 -0.14 -3.88 -10.87
CA TRP A 443 -0.95 -3.03 -9.98
C TRP A 443 -1.32 -1.66 -10.56
N SER A 444 -1.02 -1.40 -11.80
CA SER A 444 -1.32 -0.12 -12.48
C SER A 444 -2.44 -0.23 -13.49
#